data_8b7bb6f3931d05dc2616b4daa3b4599c
#
_entry.id   8b7bb6f3931d05dc2616b4daa3b4599c
#
_cell.length_a   1.000
_cell.length_b   1.000
_cell.length_c   1.000
_cell.angle_alpha   90.00
_cell.angle_beta   90.00
_cell.angle_gamma   90.00
#
_symmetry.space_group_name_H-M   'P 1'
#
loop_
_entity.id
_entity.type
_entity.pdbx_description
1 polymer ?
#
loop_
_entity_poly.entity_id
_entity_poly.type
_entity_poly.pdbx_seq_one_letter_code
_entity_poly.pdbx_strand_id
1 'polypeptide(L)'
;MLSPKLALPLAIASVLAISGCSSGVRAQGTIAPPGPGTTAPAAAAAGSSGVHHYEYVFPDGSMFVYDMDAGQRLVQRVALPMARGIRGVVASPRTHMLYISYGGDGGSHGNGSLLAYDLLAGRVLWTRSLNTGIDSMAIGLDGARLYMPSGELSESGVWNVLDARNGNVITTIQGGAGAHNTVVSLSGRDVYLGGRNHNYLEVASTSTNRVFRSIGPLRSGVRPFTINGRETLAYTTATGFLGFQVSSISSGRVLYTQTFPGFGWNPAKFEPSAPSHGISLSPDERSVWVLDAPNSYVHVFDVSLLPRRAPRLLANVRLSKPMSGEESPCAYDCARDGWIQHSRDGRFVYVGDSGDVFNARTFRLVAFLPALRNTRKMLEIDWRGGVPVATTSRHGLGYVF
;
A
#
# COMPACT_ATOMS: atom_id res chain seq x y z
N MET A 1 -67.77 7.67 4.85
CA MET A 1 -68.48 6.63 4.11
C MET A 1 -67.52 5.49 3.86
N LEU A 2 -67.73 4.44 4.63
CA LEU A 2 -67.73 3.01 4.31
C LEU A 2 -66.45 2.42 3.69
N SER A 3 -65.70 1.76 4.54
CA SER A 3 -64.91 0.55 4.24
C SER A 3 -65.77 -0.57 3.65
N PRO A 4 -65.23 -1.54 2.91
CA PRO A 4 -65.23 -2.86 3.53
C PRO A 4 -63.96 -3.70 3.36
N LYS A 5 -63.86 -4.59 4.33
CA LYS A 5 -62.98 -5.74 4.55
C LYS A 5 -63.20 -6.88 3.54
N LEU A 6 -62.29 -7.82 3.63
CA LEU A 6 -62.29 -9.29 3.35
C LEU A 6 -61.22 -9.68 2.37
N ALA A 7 -60.58 -10.85 2.39
CA ALA A 7 -60.41 -11.97 3.31
C ALA A 7 -59.25 -12.81 2.76
N LEU A 8 -58.54 -13.51 3.63
CA LEU A 8 -57.61 -14.59 3.29
C LEU A 8 -58.36 -15.83 2.72
N PRO A 9 -57.70 -16.67 1.96
CA PRO A 9 -57.80 -18.09 2.22
C PRO A 9 -56.48 -18.81 2.44
N LEU A 10 -56.55 -19.73 3.38
CA LEU A 10 -55.68 -20.86 3.67
C LEU A 10 -55.61 -21.84 2.50
N ALA A 11 -54.44 -22.41 2.20
CA ALA A 11 -54.30 -23.69 1.51
C ALA A 11 -53.01 -24.37 1.91
N ILE A 12 -53.08 -25.31 2.76
CA ILE A 12 -52.88 -26.75 2.71
C ILE A 12 -51.54 -27.19 2.09
N ALA A 13 -50.73 -27.78 2.97
CA ALA A 13 -49.50 -28.51 2.70
C ALA A 13 -49.80 -29.81 1.91
N SER A 14 -48.93 -30.11 0.96
CA SER A 14 -48.79 -31.47 0.42
C SER A 14 -47.30 -31.86 0.44
N VAL A 15 -47.01 -32.81 1.27
CA VAL A 15 -45.73 -33.53 1.36
C VAL A 15 -45.67 -34.49 0.18
N LEU A 16 -44.66 -34.37 -0.66
CA LEU A 16 -44.22 -35.43 -1.57
C LEU A 16 -42.78 -35.80 -1.21
N ALA A 17 -42.64 -37.00 -0.68
CA ALA A 17 -41.38 -37.69 -0.55
C ALA A 17 -40.98 -38.25 -1.91
N ILE A 18 -39.79 -37.92 -2.40
CA ILE A 18 -39.13 -38.65 -3.49
C ILE A 18 -37.77 -39.09 -2.99
N SER A 19 -37.67 -40.41 -2.82
CA SER A 19 -36.40 -41.13 -2.63
C SER A 19 -35.64 -41.19 -3.96
N GLY A 20 -34.33 -41.06 -3.91
CA GLY A 20 -33.57 -41.66 -4.96
C GLY A 20 -32.25 -40.98 -5.35
N CYS A 21 -31.22 -41.74 -5.12
CA CYS A 21 -29.91 -41.77 -5.77
C CYS A 21 -28.85 -40.78 -5.31
N SER A 22 -28.00 -41.26 -4.42
CA SER A 22 -26.68 -40.79 -4.10
C SER A 22 -25.73 -40.91 -5.31
N SER A 23 -25.34 -39.82 -5.90
CA SER A 23 -24.10 -39.73 -6.66
C SER A 23 -23.10 -38.90 -5.82
N GLY A 24 -22.06 -39.61 -5.36
CA GLY A 24 -21.02 -39.04 -4.51
C GLY A 24 -20.23 -37.93 -5.21
N VAL A 25 -20.51 -36.70 -4.83
CA VAL A 25 -19.59 -35.58 -5.05
C VAL A 25 -18.58 -35.68 -3.90
N ARG A 26 -17.34 -36.00 -4.22
CA ARG A 26 -16.21 -35.84 -3.28
C ARG A 26 -16.19 -34.39 -2.82
N ALA A 27 -16.48 -34.16 -1.55
CA ALA A 27 -16.25 -32.92 -0.87
C ALA A 27 -14.76 -32.59 -1.01
N GLN A 28 -14.46 -31.53 -1.73
CA GLN A 28 -13.15 -30.86 -1.63
C GLN A 28 -13.00 -30.43 -0.17
N GLY A 29 -11.98 -30.95 0.50
CA GLY A 29 -11.70 -30.68 1.87
C GLY A 29 -11.57 -29.18 2.10
N THR A 30 -12.46 -28.64 2.88
CA THR A 30 -12.29 -27.34 3.55
C THR A 30 -11.05 -27.47 4.42
N ILE A 31 -9.94 -26.81 4.00
CA ILE A 31 -8.78 -26.63 4.87
C ILE A 31 -9.29 -25.79 6.03
N ALA A 32 -9.41 -26.39 7.20
CA ALA A 32 -9.70 -25.66 8.43
C ALA A 32 -8.67 -24.53 8.61
N PRO A 33 -9.09 -23.34 9.07
CA PRO A 33 -8.13 -22.29 9.40
C PRO A 33 -7.16 -22.84 10.45
N PRO A 34 -5.85 -22.58 10.31
CA PRO A 34 -4.89 -22.96 11.35
C PRO A 34 -5.30 -22.29 12.65
N GLY A 35 -5.36 -23.06 13.73
CA GLY A 35 -5.69 -22.60 15.08
C GLY A 35 -4.72 -21.49 15.55
N PRO A 36 -5.05 -20.77 16.64
CA PRO A 36 -4.15 -19.77 17.21
C PRO A 36 -2.88 -20.47 17.70
N GLY A 37 -1.78 -20.30 16.94
CA GLY A 37 -0.50 -20.94 17.24
C GLY A 37 0.38 -21.28 16.05
N THR A 38 -0.03 -20.96 14.81
CA THR A 38 0.91 -21.05 13.69
C THR A 38 1.81 -19.83 13.71
N THR A 39 3.00 -20.04 14.24
CA THR A 39 4.19 -19.20 14.17
C THR A 39 4.33 -18.60 12.76
N ALA A 40 4.89 -17.37 12.69
CA ALA A 40 5.47 -16.74 11.51
C ALA A 40 6.06 -17.79 10.55
N PRO A 41 6.41 -17.47 9.28
CA PRO A 41 7.05 -18.43 8.38
C PRO A 41 8.33 -19.02 8.98
N ALA A 42 8.26 -19.36 10.21
CA ALA A 42 9.27 -19.91 11.11
C ALA A 42 9.67 -21.31 10.71
N ALA A 43 8.98 -21.88 9.80
CA ALA A 43 9.42 -23.15 9.24
C ALA A 43 10.31 -22.98 8.00
N ALA A 44 10.81 -21.79 7.70
CA ALA A 44 12.02 -21.68 6.91
C ALA A 44 13.13 -22.28 7.76
N ALA A 45 13.34 -23.57 7.57
CA ALA A 45 14.34 -24.45 8.14
C ALA A 45 15.27 -23.77 9.17
N ALA A 46 15.08 -24.06 10.43
CA ALA A 46 16.13 -23.87 11.43
C ALA A 46 17.40 -24.53 10.88
N GLY A 47 18.30 -23.73 10.26
CA GLY A 47 19.52 -24.23 9.65
C GLY A 47 20.09 -23.46 8.47
N SER A 48 19.30 -22.63 7.75
CA SER A 48 19.91 -21.81 6.69
C SER A 48 20.49 -20.51 7.25
N SER A 49 21.77 -20.30 7.04
CA SER A 49 22.47 -19.02 7.38
C SER A 49 22.08 -17.89 6.41
N GLY A 50 21.23 -18.17 5.42
CA GLY A 50 20.82 -17.24 4.39
C GLY A 50 19.67 -16.32 4.82
N VAL A 51 19.52 -15.22 4.09
CA VAL A 51 18.36 -14.35 4.17
C VAL A 51 17.27 -14.95 3.28
N HIS A 52 16.03 -14.98 3.76
CA HIS A 52 14.84 -15.35 3.01
C HIS A 52 13.97 -14.12 2.81
N HIS A 53 13.43 -13.99 1.60
CA HIS A 53 12.67 -12.83 1.17
C HIS A 53 11.18 -13.20 1.06
N TYR A 54 10.31 -12.42 1.74
CA TYR A 54 8.87 -12.64 1.70
C TYR A 54 8.12 -11.35 1.38
N GLU A 55 7.18 -11.44 0.43
CA GLU A 55 6.23 -10.36 0.14
C GLU A 55 4.95 -10.59 0.93
N TYR A 56 4.58 -9.58 1.71
CA TYR A 56 3.37 -9.54 2.52
C TYR A 56 2.33 -8.69 1.83
N VAL A 57 1.14 -9.25 1.59
CA VAL A 57 0.04 -8.63 0.85
C VAL A 57 -1.20 -8.59 1.74
N PHE A 58 -1.87 -7.44 1.80
CA PHE A 58 -2.91 -7.13 2.80
C PHE A 58 -4.25 -6.75 2.15
N PRO A 59 -5.02 -7.70 1.60
CA PRO A 59 -6.44 -7.43 1.33
C PRO A 59 -7.21 -7.32 2.64
N ASP A 60 -8.34 -6.60 2.64
CA ASP A 60 -9.15 -6.39 3.82
C ASP A 60 -9.41 -7.69 4.59
N GLY A 61 -9.19 -7.65 5.89
CA GLY A 61 -9.41 -8.77 6.79
C GLY A 61 -8.38 -9.90 6.74
N SER A 62 -7.26 -9.74 6.01
CA SER A 62 -6.28 -10.81 5.82
C SER A 62 -4.87 -10.28 5.55
N MET A 63 -3.89 -11.13 5.83
CA MET A 63 -2.50 -10.98 5.39
C MET A 63 -2.06 -12.26 4.70
N PHE A 64 -1.50 -12.15 3.50
CA PHE A 64 -0.94 -13.26 2.73
C PHE A 64 0.56 -13.09 2.63
N VAL A 65 1.31 -14.18 2.80
CA VAL A 65 2.78 -14.16 2.74
C VAL A 65 3.24 -15.04 1.59
N TYR A 66 4.01 -14.46 0.68
CA TYR A 66 4.55 -15.13 -0.50
C TYR A 66 6.06 -15.26 -0.37
N ASP A 67 6.56 -16.48 -0.62
CA ASP A 67 8.00 -16.77 -0.66
C ASP A 67 8.57 -16.34 -2.03
N MET A 68 9.33 -15.25 -2.00
CA MET A 68 9.93 -14.65 -3.20
C MET A 68 11.05 -15.53 -3.78
N ASP A 69 11.75 -16.27 -2.93
CA ASP A 69 12.86 -17.15 -3.33
C ASP A 69 12.36 -18.46 -3.95
N ALA A 70 11.11 -18.83 -3.66
CA ALA A 70 10.44 -20.03 -4.20
C ALA A 70 9.41 -19.68 -5.30
N GLY A 71 9.69 -18.68 -6.14
CA GLY A 71 8.85 -18.31 -7.29
C GLY A 71 7.52 -17.69 -6.89
N GLN A 72 7.48 -16.89 -5.86
CA GLN A 72 6.29 -16.17 -5.38
C GLN A 72 5.21 -17.13 -4.84
N ARG A 73 5.62 -18.22 -4.22
CA ARG A 73 4.70 -19.23 -3.69
C ARG A 73 4.02 -18.73 -2.42
N LEU A 74 2.69 -18.82 -2.34
CA LEU A 74 1.96 -18.55 -1.11
C LEU A 74 2.37 -19.56 -0.02
N VAL A 75 2.88 -19.06 1.10
CA VAL A 75 3.35 -19.90 2.23
C VAL A 75 2.53 -19.71 3.49
N GLN A 76 1.84 -18.55 3.64
CA GLN A 76 1.02 -18.30 4.83
C GLN A 76 -0.16 -17.40 4.49
N ARG A 77 -1.26 -17.63 5.21
CA ARG A 77 -2.42 -16.75 5.27
C ARG A 77 -2.81 -16.53 6.72
N VAL A 78 -2.93 -15.27 7.12
CA VAL A 78 -3.34 -14.87 8.48
C VAL A 78 -4.67 -14.13 8.39
N ALA A 79 -5.66 -14.56 9.17
CA ALA A 79 -6.91 -13.84 9.30
C ALA A 79 -6.73 -12.63 10.25
N LEU A 80 -7.16 -11.46 9.79
CA LEU A 80 -7.16 -10.19 10.53
C LEU A 80 -8.54 -9.54 10.42
N PRO A 81 -9.61 -10.18 10.94
CA PRO A 81 -11.00 -9.81 10.62
C PRO A 81 -11.35 -8.37 11.01
N MET A 82 -10.63 -7.78 11.98
CA MET A 82 -10.80 -6.38 12.38
C MET A 82 -10.19 -5.39 11.38
N ALA A 83 -9.16 -5.77 10.64
CA ALA A 83 -8.43 -4.90 9.73
C ALA A 83 -9.16 -4.78 8.38
N ARG A 84 -10.18 -3.91 8.32
CA ARG A 84 -10.95 -3.60 7.12
C ARG A 84 -10.79 -2.12 6.78
N GLY A 85 -10.77 -1.78 5.49
CA GLY A 85 -10.40 -0.44 5.04
C GLY A 85 -8.93 -0.17 5.34
N ILE A 86 -8.04 -1.10 4.96
CA ILE A 86 -6.59 -0.97 5.20
C ILE A 86 -6.03 0.11 4.30
N ARG A 87 -5.33 1.10 4.91
CA ARG A 87 -4.76 2.24 4.20
C ARG A 87 -3.22 2.25 4.22
N GLY A 88 -2.58 1.75 5.25
CA GLY A 88 -1.13 1.74 5.36
C GLY A 88 -0.59 0.54 6.11
N VAL A 89 0.58 0.09 5.71
CA VAL A 89 1.31 -1.00 6.35
C VAL A 89 2.79 -0.63 6.44
N VAL A 90 3.39 -0.82 7.61
CA VAL A 90 4.82 -0.61 7.83
C VAL A 90 5.35 -1.65 8.82
N ALA A 91 6.61 -2.04 8.66
CA ALA A 91 7.26 -2.96 9.58
C ALA A 91 8.56 -2.35 10.14
N SER A 92 8.94 -2.80 11.32
CA SER A 92 10.23 -2.50 11.93
C SER A 92 10.96 -3.79 12.27
N PRO A 93 11.99 -4.14 11.51
CA PRO A 93 12.84 -5.29 11.86
C PRO A 93 13.51 -5.11 13.22
N ARG A 94 13.76 -3.86 13.62
CA ARG A 94 14.40 -3.55 14.91
C ARG A 94 13.55 -3.90 16.12
N THR A 95 12.23 -3.76 16.01
CA THR A 95 11.29 -4.07 17.09
C THR A 95 10.50 -5.35 16.81
N HIS A 96 10.70 -5.97 15.64
CA HIS A 96 9.99 -7.15 15.15
C HIS A 96 8.47 -6.94 15.02
N MET A 97 8.06 -5.70 14.78
CA MET A 97 6.65 -5.32 14.73
C MET A 97 6.22 -4.96 13.32
N LEU A 98 4.98 -5.31 13.00
CA LEU A 98 4.22 -4.87 11.84
C LEU A 98 3.06 -4.00 12.32
N TYR A 99 2.83 -2.87 11.67
CA TYR A 99 1.72 -1.96 11.98
C TYR A 99 0.81 -1.84 10.77
N ILE A 100 -0.50 -1.87 11.00
CA ILE A 100 -1.52 -1.75 9.96
C ILE A 100 -2.51 -0.66 10.38
N SER A 101 -2.63 0.40 9.56
CA SER A 101 -3.69 1.39 9.70
C SER A 101 -4.94 0.91 8.94
N TYR A 102 -6.11 1.00 9.56
CA TYR A 102 -7.37 0.50 9.02
C TYR A 102 -8.57 1.27 9.58
N GLY A 103 -9.73 1.08 8.99
CA GLY A 103 -10.94 1.82 9.33
C GLY A 103 -11.13 3.03 8.43
N GLY A 104 -11.60 4.17 8.96
CA GLY A 104 -11.90 5.37 8.16
C GLY A 104 -10.69 6.25 7.90
N ASP A 105 -10.66 6.89 6.74
CA ASP A 105 -9.64 7.85 6.32
C ASP A 105 -10.10 9.31 6.42
N GLY A 106 -10.96 9.59 7.37
CA GLY A 106 -11.52 10.91 7.65
C GLY A 106 -12.81 11.20 6.91
N GLY A 107 -13.33 12.41 7.06
CA GLY A 107 -14.54 12.87 6.39
C GLY A 107 -15.72 11.92 6.55
N SER A 108 -16.34 11.56 5.43
CA SER A 108 -17.48 10.63 5.39
C SER A 108 -17.15 9.19 5.76
N HIS A 109 -15.88 8.80 5.71
CA HIS A 109 -15.44 7.45 6.11
C HIS A 109 -15.13 7.33 7.60
N GLY A 110 -15.16 8.46 8.33
CA GLY A 110 -14.98 8.49 9.78
C GLY A 110 -13.53 8.30 10.25
N ASN A 111 -13.39 7.97 11.54
CA ASN A 111 -12.10 7.79 12.17
C ASN A 111 -11.54 6.39 11.92
N GLY A 112 -10.21 6.31 11.99
CA GLY A 112 -9.50 5.05 11.78
C GLY A 112 -8.91 4.46 13.05
N SER A 113 -8.21 3.37 12.85
CA SER A 113 -7.55 2.59 13.89
C SER A 113 -6.17 2.13 13.44
N LEU A 114 -5.36 1.75 14.41
CA LEU A 114 -4.04 1.17 14.22
C LEU A 114 -3.97 -0.15 14.98
N LEU A 115 -3.40 -1.19 14.37
CA LEU A 115 -3.01 -2.40 15.07
C LEU A 115 -1.50 -2.61 15.00
N ALA A 116 -0.96 -3.24 16.04
CA ALA A 116 0.41 -3.73 16.07
C ALA A 116 0.40 -5.26 16.12
N TYR A 117 1.13 -5.86 15.20
CA TYR A 117 1.29 -7.30 15.05
C TYR A 117 2.74 -7.68 15.36
N ASP A 118 2.92 -8.60 16.29
CA ASP A 118 4.23 -9.17 16.62
C ASP A 118 4.59 -10.23 15.58
N LEU A 119 5.63 -9.96 14.82
CA LEU A 119 6.08 -10.86 13.75
C LEU A 119 6.67 -12.17 14.28
N LEU A 120 7.28 -12.16 15.48
CA LEU A 120 7.86 -13.36 16.09
C LEU A 120 6.79 -14.23 16.76
N ALA A 121 5.88 -13.59 17.50
CA ALA A 121 4.78 -14.28 18.16
C ALA A 121 3.63 -14.65 17.21
N GLY A 122 3.58 -14.07 16.01
CA GLY A 122 2.55 -14.32 15.03
C GLY A 122 1.14 -13.88 15.45
N ARG A 123 1.02 -12.78 16.22
CA ARG A 123 -0.27 -12.33 16.78
C ARG A 123 -0.37 -10.82 16.92
N VAL A 124 -1.59 -10.32 16.91
CA VAL A 124 -1.89 -8.92 17.28
C VAL A 124 -1.59 -8.73 18.77
N LEU A 125 -0.75 -7.72 19.09
CA LEU A 125 -0.46 -7.33 20.46
C LEU A 125 -1.47 -6.32 21.00
N TRP A 126 -1.80 -5.33 20.20
CA TRP A 126 -2.75 -4.29 20.58
C TRP A 126 -3.43 -3.67 19.37
N THR A 127 -4.57 -3.04 19.60
CA THR A 127 -5.28 -2.18 18.67
C THR A 127 -5.54 -0.83 19.32
N ARG A 128 -5.57 0.25 18.52
CA ARG A 128 -5.82 1.61 18.99
C ARG A 128 -6.74 2.33 18.04
N SER A 129 -7.91 2.76 18.51
CA SER A 129 -8.75 3.70 17.77
C SER A 129 -8.17 5.12 17.90
N LEU A 130 -8.18 5.86 16.82
CA LEU A 130 -7.73 7.25 16.76
C LEU A 130 -8.94 8.18 16.68
N ASN A 131 -8.77 9.44 17.12
CA ASN A 131 -9.81 10.46 17.01
C ASN A 131 -9.77 11.19 15.65
N THR A 132 -9.04 10.65 14.69
CA THR A 132 -8.87 11.16 13.32
C THR A 132 -9.01 10.00 12.34
N GLY A 133 -9.14 10.32 11.06
CA GLY A 133 -8.89 9.35 10.01
C GLY A 133 -7.44 8.84 10.06
N ILE A 134 -7.16 7.88 9.20
CA ILE A 134 -5.81 7.29 9.01
C ILE A 134 -5.48 7.22 7.51
N ASP A 135 -4.20 7.03 7.20
CA ASP A 135 -3.78 6.72 5.84
C ASP A 135 -2.40 6.03 5.82
N SER A 136 -1.67 6.18 4.69
CA SER A 136 -0.37 5.57 4.43
C SER A 136 0.71 6.16 5.33
N MET A 137 0.95 5.51 6.46
CA MET A 137 1.89 5.93 7.50
C MET A 137 3.34 5.54 7.18
N ALA A 138 4.27 6.13 7.92
CA ALA A 138 5.67 5.72 7.95
C ALA A 138 6.14 5.46 9.38
N ILE A 139 7.24 4.71 9.52
CA ILE A 139 7.87 4.40 10.81
C ILE A 139 9.28 4.95 10.85
N GLY A 140 9.70 5.48 12.00
CA GLY A 140 11.07 5.91 12.23
C GLY A 140 12.04 4.72 12.20
N LEU A 141 13.30 4.97 11.83
CA LEU A 141 14.31 3.91 11.69
C LEU A 141 14.62 3.17 13.00
N ASP A 142 14.37 3.82 14.13
CA ASP A 142 14.49 3.22 15.46
C ASP A 142 13.31 2.34 15.85
N GLY A 143 12.22 2.35 15.04
CA GLY A 143 10.97 1.64 15.33
C GLY A 143 10.17 2.23 16.49
N ALA A 144 10.52 3.44 16.96
CA ALA A 144 9.90 4.03 18.15
C ALA A 144 8.71 4.95 17.85
N ARG A 145 8.66 5.53 16.64
CA ARG A 145 7.64 6.52 16.28
C ARG A 145 6.97 6.17 14.94
N LEU A 146 5.66 6.31 14.91
CA LEU A 146 4.87 6.24 13.68
C LEU A 146 4.39 7.63 13.31
N TYR A 147 4.45 7.96 12.02
CA TYR A 147 3.94 9.20 11.43
C TYR A 147 2.67 8.87 10.66
N MET A 148 1.52 9.14 11.28
CA MET A 148 0.19 8.73 10.79
C MET A 148 -0.56 9.95 10.27
N PRO A 149 -0.84 10.02 8.95
CA PRO A 149 -1.70 11.07 8.43
C PRO A 149 -3.13 10.94 8.97
N SER A 150 -3.82 12.07 9.11
CA SER A 150 -5.20 12.13 9.62
C SER A 150 -6.26 11.73 8.60
N GLY A 151 -5.85 11.24 7.43
CA GLY A 151 -6.70 10.74 6.37
C GLY A 151 -6.87 11.70 5.20
N GLU A 152 -7.00 11.14 4.01
CA GLU A 152 -7.08 11.92 2.77
C GLU A 152 -8.40 12.71 2.61
N LEU A 153 -9.45 12.35 3.35
CA LEU A 153 -10.71 13.10 3.40
C LEU A 153 -10.75 14.13 4.55
N SER A 154 -9.64 14.30 5.29
CA SER A 154 -9.53 15.30 6.35
C SER A 154 -8.93 16.59 5.83
N GLU A 155 -9.63 17.71 6.03
CA GLU A 155 -9.13 19.05 5.70
C GLU A 155 -8.08 19.55 6.70
N SER A 156 -7.86 18.87 7.82
CA SER A 156 -6.98 19.32 8.90
C SER A 156 -5.50 19.37 8.49
N GLY A 157 -5.06 18.55 7.55
CA GLY A 157 -3.67 18.47 7.13
C GLY A 157 -2.69 18.06 8.24
N VAL A 158 -3.17 17.30 9.23
CA VAL A 158 -2.39 16.89 10.39
C VAL A 158 -1.79 15.50 10.21
N TRP A 159 -0.56 15.32 10.65
CA TRP A 159 0.06 14.02 10.89
C TRP A 159 0.21 13.79 12.40
N ASN A 160 -0.37 12.73 12.92
CA ASN A 160 -0.17 12.29 14.29
C ASN A 160 1.19 11.58 14.42
N VAL A 161 2.02 12.00 15.34
CA VAL A 161 3.25 11.28 15.73
C VAL A 161 2.88 10.37 16.90
N LEU A 162 2.97 9.05 16.69
CA LEU A 162 2.51 8.06 17.66
C LEU A 162 3.71 7.33 18.29
N ASP A 163 3.57 6.98 19.57
CA ASP A 163 4.47 5.99 20.20
C ASP A 163 4.16 4.60 19.62
N ALA A 164 5.12 4.00 18.96
CA ALA A 164 4.95 2.72 18.31
C ALA A 164 4.69 1.56 19.28
N ARG A 165 5.00 1.71 20.58
CA ARG A 165 4.77 0.67 21.60
C ARG A 165 3.30 0.53 22.00
N ASN A 166 2.49 1.59 21.88
CA ASN A 166 1.13 1.61 22.42
C ASN A 166 0.12 2.41 21.57
N GLY A 167 0.56 3.04 20.48
CA GLY A 167 -0.28 3.84 19.60
C GLY A 167 -0.78 5.17 20.19
N ASN A 168 -0.22 5.64 21.30
CA ASN A 168 -0.58 6.93 21.86
C ASN A 168 -0.02 8.08 21.03
N VAL A 169 -0.80 9.14 20.83
CA VAL A 169 -0.34 10.37 20.20
C VAL A 169 0.65 11.08 21.13
N ILE A 170 1.87 11.31 20.64
CA ILE A 170 2.92 12.08 21.33
C ILE A 170 2.79 13.55 21.00
N THR A 171 2.63 13.85 19.71
CA THR A 171 2.54 15.21 19.15
C THR A 171 1.95 15.15 17.75
N THR A 172 1.85 16.28 17.09
CA THR A 172 1.37 16.39 15.71
C THR A 172 2.32 17.21 14.87
N ILE A 173 2.28 16.97 13.55
CA ILE A 173 2.94 17.81 12.53
C ILE A 173 1.85 18.41 11.66
N GLN A 174 1.88 19.75 11.49
CA GLN A 174 1.02 20.42 10.54
C GLN A 174 1.68 20.37 9.15
N GLY A 175 1.05 19.66 8.24
CA GLY A 175 1.43 19.56 6.82
C GLY A 175 0.32 20.15 5.93
N GLY A 176 0.11 19.55 4.76
CA GLY A 176 -0.90 20.01 3.80
C GLY A 176 -2.25 19.29 3.94
N ALA A 177 -3.34 19.96 3.56
CA ALA A 177 -4.70 19.44 3.59
C ALA A 177 -4.84 18.10 2.82
N GLY A 178 -5.74 17.23 3.29
CA GLY A 178 -5.89 15.88 2.75
C GLY A 178 -4.69 15.01 3.08
N ALA A 179 -4.29 14.94 4.35
CA ALA A 179 -3.12 14.20 4.83
C ALA A 179 -3.18 12.73 4.37
N HIS A 180 -2.24 12.31 3.52
CA HIS A 180 -2.35 11.06 2.77
C HIS A 180 -1.08 10.19 2.84
N ASN A 181 -0.01 10.53 2.12
CA ASN A 181 1.18 9.70 2.01
C ASN A 181 2.33 10.21 2.88
N THR A 182 3.10 9.28 3.44
CA THR A 182 4.19 9.60 4.36
C THR A 182 5.43 8.78 4.03
N VAL A 183 6.61 9.42 4.02
CA VAL A 183 7.92 8.78 3.87
C VAL A 183 8.85 9.28 4.97
N VAL A 184 9.48 8.38 5.72
CA VAL A 184 10.67 8.70 6.51
C VAL A 184 11.91 8.46 5.65
N SER A 185 12.84 9.41 5.64
CA SER A 185 14.08 9.29 4.88
C SER A 185 14.98 8.16 5.39
N LEU A 186 15.90 7.67 4.54
CA LEU A 186 16.89 6.66 4.94
C LEU A 186 17.83 7.16 6.03
N SER A 187 18.02 8.48 6.15
CA SER A 187 18.78 9.08 7.26
C SER A 187 18.00 9.08 8.58
N GLY A 188 16.69 8.91 8.54
CA GLY A 188 15.79 9.01 9.68
C GLY A 188 15.60 10.41 10.23
N ARG A 189 16.21 11.43 9.59
CA ARG A 189 16.17 12.83 10.07
C ARG A 189 14.94 13.58 9.61
N ASP A 190 14.42 13.20 8.44
CA ASP A 190 13.34 13.91 7.78
C ASP A 190 12.15 12.99 7.51
N VAL A 191 10.95 13.56 7.60
CA VAL A 191 9.70 12.93 7.19
C VAL A 191 9.04 13.78 6.12
N TYR A 192 8.66 13.14 5.02
CA TYR A 192 8.01 13.73 3.86
C TYR A 192 6.52 13.49 3.95
N LEU A 193 5.72 14.54 3.74
CA LEU A 193 4.29 14.59 4.01
C LEU A 193 3.55 15.03 2.75
N GLY A 194 2.78 14.13 2.15
CA GLY A 194 2.00 14.38 0.94
C GLY A 194 0.51 14.55 1.24
N GLY A 195 -0.04 15.73 0.96
CA GLY A 195 -1.46 16.02 1.12
C GLY A 195 -2.20 15.97 -0.22
N ARG A 196 -3.31 15.21 -0.29
CA ARG A 196 -4.15 15.04 -1.50
C ARG A 196 -4.71 16.36 -2.04
N ASN A 197 -4.98 17.32 -1.14
CA ASN A 197 -5.56 18.62 -1.44
C ASN A 197 -4.53 19.75 -1.31
N HIS A 198 -3.23 19.42 -1.30
CA HIS A 198 -2.14 20.35 -1.15
C HIS A 198 -1.06 20.10 -2.22
N ASN A 199 -0.70 21.13 -2.97
CA ASN A 199 0.21 21.00 -4.10
C ASN A 199 1.69 21.24 -3.75
N TYR A 200 2.06 21.05 -2.48
CA TYR A 200 3.43 21.00 -2.01
C TYR A 200 3.68 19.66 -1.27
N LEU A 201 4.82 19.06 -1.54
CA LEU A 201 5.34 17.98 -0.69
C LEU A 201 6.10 18.65 0.47
N GLU A 202 5.58 18.49 1.68
CA GLU A 202 6.16 19.07 2.87
C GLU A 202 7.27 18.19 3.45
N VAL A 203 8.32 18.81 3.99
CA VAL A 203 9.42 18.12 4.67
C VAL A 203 9.49 18.60 6.10
N ALA A 204 9.34 17.68 7.04
CA ALA A 204 9.42 17.97 8.47
C ALA A 204 10.62 17.26 9.10
N SER A 205 11.23 17.88 10.09
CA SER A 205 12.29 17.26 10.89
C SER A 205 11.69 16.29 11.90
N THR A 206 12.22 15.06 11.96
CA THR A 206 11.82 14.05 12.93
C THR A 206 12.21 14.40 14.37
N SER A 207 13.19 15.30 14.55
CA SER A 207 13.63 15.74 15.88
C SER A 207 12.77 16.83 16.46
N THR A 208 12.23 17.75 15.61
CA THR A 208 11.40 18.89 16.06
C THR A 208 9.91 18.68 15.79
N ASN A 209 9.55 17.73 14.93
CA ASN A 209 8.19 17.51 14.41
C ASN A 209 7.59 18.77 13.78
N ARG A 210 8.40 19.54 13.04
CA ARG A 210 8.00 20.77 12.36
C ARG A 210 8.42 20.74 10.92
N VAL A 211 7.52 21.21 10.03
CA VAL A 211 7.84 21.46 8.63
C VAL A 211 8.86 22.59 8.55
N PHE A 212 9.90 22.39 7.78
CA PHE A 212 10.95 23.37 7.53
C PHE A 212 11.20 23.65 6.05
N ARG A 213 10.55 22.85 5.17
CA ARG A 213 10.67 23.01 3.71
C ARG A 213 9.42 22.52 3.01
N SER A 214 9.07 23.22 1.92
CA SER A 214 8.02 22.84 0.97
C SER A 214 8.63 22.65 -0.42
N ILE A 215 8.21 21.60 -1.11
CA ILE A 215 8.69 21.23 -2.46
C ILE A 215 7.52 21.39 -3.43
N GLY A 216 7.63 22.34 -4.35
CA GLY A 216 6.57 22.68 -5.31
C GLY A 216 6.66 24.12 -5.80
N PRO A 217 5.54 24.72 -6.34
CA PRO A 217 4.25 24.07 -6.43
C PRO A 217 4.25 22.92 -7.45
N LEU A 218 3.62 21.81 -7.07
CA LEU A 218 3.35 20.69 -7.96
C LEU A 218 2.10 20.99 -8.80
N ARG A 219 1.84 20.15 -9.80
CA ARG A 219 0.72 20.38 -10.73
C ARG A 219 -0.65 20.34 -10.04
N SER A 220 -0.77 19.55 -8.97
CA SER A 220 -1.97 19.43 -8.13
C SER A 220 -1.61 18.79 -6.79
N GLY A 221 -2.60 18.40 -5.99
CA GLY A 221 -2.39 17.73 -4.71
C GLY A 221 -1.53 16.47 -4.83
N VAL A 222 -0.67 16.26 -3.83
CA VAL A 222 0.31 15.17 -3.83
C VAL A 222 -0.40 13.82 -3.73
N ARG A 223 -0.05 12.93 -4.64
CA ARG A 223 -0.44 11.52 -4.61
C ARG A 223 0.80 10.67 -4.29
N PRO A 224 0.82 9.35 -4.51
CA PRO A 224 2.01 8.57 -4.21
C PRO A 224 3.29 9.22 -4.70
N PHE A 225 4.27 9.20 -3.85
CA PHE A 225 5.58 9.76 -4.14
C PHE A 225 6.70 8.91 -3.56
N THR A 226 7.89 9.09 -4.06
CA THR A 226 9.12 8.52 -3.51
C THR A 226 10.24 9.54 -3.54
N ILE A 227 11.28 9.32 -2.77
CA ILE A 227 12.50 10.14 -2.75
C ILE A 227 13.71 9.24 -2.97
N ASN A 228 14.80 9.80 -3.48
CA ASN A 228 16.05 9.06 -3.52
C ASN A 228 16.73 9.01 -2.14
N GLY A 229 17.58 8.01 -1.92
CA GLY A 229 18.19 7.76 -0.61
C GLY A 229 19.11 8.89 -0.11
N ARG A 230 19.68 9.68 -1.04
CA ARG A 230 20.50 10.86 -0.70
C ARG A 230 19.66 12.11 -0.41
N GLU A 231 18.35 12.03 -0.49
CA GLU A 231 17.44 13.15 -0.24
C GLU A 231 17.75 14.38 -1.12
N THR A 232 18.04 14.14 -2.41
CA THR A 232 18.31 15.21 -3.38
C THR A 232 17.16 15.41 -4.35
N LEU A 233 16.40 14.33 -4.65
CA LEU A 233 15.31 14.32 -5.61
C LEU A 233 14.05 13.68 -5.02
N ALA A 234 12.91 14.30 -5.31
CA ALA A 234 11.58 13.75 -5.06
C ALA A 234 10.89 13.46 -6.39
N TYR A 235 10.17 12.34 -6.46
CA TYR A 235 9.37 11.88 -7.59
C TYR A 235 7.91 11.81 -7.13
N THR A 236 7.05 12.65 -7.70
CA THR A 236 5.68 12.80 -7.23
C THR A 236 4.67 12.58 -8.33
N THR A 237 3.60 11.87 -8.03
CA THR A 237 2.37 11.89 -8.83
C THR A 237 1.40 12.88 -8.24
N ALA A 238 0.36 13.28 -8.97
CA ALA A 238 -0.56 14.31 -8.55
C ALA A 238 -2.01 13.98 -8.91
N THR A 239 -2.94 14.50 -8.13
CA THR A 239 -4.38 14.42 -8.41
C THR A 239 -4.68 14.97 -9.81
N GLY A 240 -5.44 14.22 -10.60
CA GLY A 240 -5.87 14.64 -11.94
C GLY A 240 -4.74 14.73 -12.97
N PHE A 241 -3.58 14.11 -12.72
CA PHE A 241 -2.45 14.17 -13.62
C PHE A 241 -1.95 12.78 -14.02
N LEU A 242 -2.03 12.46 -15.31
CA LEU A 242 -1.44 11.25 -15.88
C LEU A 242 0.04 11.51 -16.18
N GLY A 243 0.90 11.10 -15.25
CA GLY A 243 2.33 11.39 -15.30
C GLY A 243 2.94 11.58 -13.91
N PHE A 244 4.17 12.11 -13.87
CA PHE A 244 4.87 12.41 -12.63
C PHE A 244 5.76 13.64 -12.77
N GLN A 245 6.17 14.18 -11.62
CA GLN A 245 7.09 15.30 -11.56
C GLN A 245 8.35 14.93 -10.77
N VAL A 246 9.48 15.47 -11.19
CA VAL A 246 10.76 15.36 -10.48
C VAL A 246 11.11 16.72 -9.91
N SER A 247 11.41 16.76 -8.63
CA SER A 247 11.73 17.99 -7.91
C SER A 247 13.08 17.89 -7.22
N SER A 248 13.78 19.00 -7.11
CA SER A 248 14.96 19.12 -6.25
C SER A 248 14.51 19.36 -4.81
N ILE A 249 14.92 18.50 -3.89
CA ILE A 249 14.58 18.64 -2.47
C ILE A 249 15.26 19.86 -1.87
N SER A 250 16.53 20.12 -2.22
CA SER A 250 17.30 21.24 -1.65
C SER A 250 16.76 22.61 -2.04
N SER A 251 16.35 22.79 -3.31
CA SER A 251 15.81 24.05 -3.80
C SER A 251 14.29 24.16 -3.68
N GLY A 252 13.58 23.07 -3.41
CA GLY A 252 12.13 22.99 -3.40
C GLY A 252 11.46 23.11 -4.77
N ARG A 253 12.23 23.14 -5.88
CA ARG A 253 11.70 23.45 -7.22
C ARG A 253 11.42 22.19 -8.03
N VAL A 254 10.33 22.21 -8.79
CA VAL A 254 10.08 21.21 -9.85
C VAL A 254 11.11 21.39 -10.96
N LEU A 255 11.81 20.31 -11.30
CA LEU A 255 12.81 20.26 -12.35
C LEU A 255 12.21 19.76 -13.66
N TYR A 256 11.39 18.72 -13.59
CA TYR A 256 10.80 18.08 -14.77
C TYR A 256 9.36 17.66 -14.48
N THR A 257 8.51 17.82 -15.50
CA THR A 257 7.15 17.28 -15.55
C THR A 257 7.07 16.30 -16.71
N GLN A 258 6.76 15.04 -16.42
CA GLN A 258 6.78 13.95 -17.38
C GLN A 258 5.36 13.43 -17.57
N THR A 259 4.93 13.33 -18.84
CA THR A 259 3.70 12.67 -19.27
C THR A 259 4.02 11.35 -19.98
N PHE A 260 3.00 10.59 -20.35
CA PHE A 260 3.15 9.31 -21.06
C PHE A 260 2.76 9.50 -22.55
N PRO A 261 3.70 9.60 -23.49
CA PRO A 261 3.41 9.84 -24.89
C PRO A 261 2.54 8.74 -25.48
N GLY A 262 1.44 9.13 -26.16
CA GLY A 262 0.50 8.20 -26.77
C GLY A 262 -0.59 7.64 -25.81
N PHE A 263 -0.54 8.01 -24.55
CA PHE A 263 -1.56 7.62 -23.56
C PHE A 263 -2.37 8.83 -23.09
N GLY A 264 -3.65 8.60 -22.89
CA GLY A 264 -4.60 9.63 -22.44
C GLY A 264 -5.41 9.16 -21.24
N TRP A 265 -6.00 10.12 -20.55
CA TRP A 265 -6.90 9.88 -19.43
C TRP A 265 -8.18 10.70 -19.61
N ASN A 266 -9.31 10.02 -19.34
CA ASN A 266 -10.62 10.66 -19.31
C ASN A 266 -11.28 10.39 -17.94
N PRO A 267 -11.45 11.40 -17.07
CA PRO A 267 -12.04 11.23 -15.75
C PRO A 267 -13.47 10.72 -15.75
N ALA A 268 -14.23 10.87 -16.85
CA ALA A 268 -15.56 10.29 -16.99
C ALA A 268 -15.55 8.77 -17.21
N LYS A 269 -14.39 8.19 -17.53
CA LYS A 269 -14.21 6.75 -17.78
C LYS A 269 -13.37 6.04 -16.74
N PHE A 270 -12.70 6.77 -15.89
CA PHE A 270 -11.86 6.24 -14.83
C PHE A 270 -12.12 7.05 -13.56
N GLU A 271 -12.83 6.44 -12.63
CA GLU A 271 -13.33 7.07 -11.41
C GLU A 271 -12.23 7.57 -10.45
N PRO A 272 -11.15 6.80 -10.18
CA PRO A 272 -10.12 7.26 -9.26
C PRO A 272 -9.50 8.59 -9.69
N SER A 273 -9.37 9.51 -8.76
CA SER A 273 -8.86 10.87 -9.02
C SER A 273 -7.35 10.94 -9.28
N ALA A 274 -6.63 9.83 -9.12
CA ALA A 274 -5.20 9.73 -9.34
C ALA A 274 -4.89 8.70 -10.43
N PRO A 275 -4.83 9.09 -11.72
CA PRO A 275 -4.58 8.17 -12.82
C PRO A 275 -3.19 7.52 -12.76
N SER A 276 -2.21 8.16 -12.11
CA SER A 276 -0.88 7.60 -11.82
C SER A 276 -0.74 7.33 -10.33
N HIS A 277 -1.59 6.44 -9.77
CA HIS A 277 -1.62 6.13 -8.34
C HIS A 277 -0.59 5.06 -7.95
N GLY A 278 0.62 5.16 -8.44
CA GLY A 278 1.74 4.28 -8.08
C GLY A 278 3.02 4.77 -8.71
N ILE A 279 4.05 4.93 -7.90
CA ILE A 279 5.39 5.32 -8.33
C ILE A 279 6.42 4.65 -7.44
N SER A 280 7.47 4.08 -8.05
CA SER A 280 8.54 3.41 -7.33
C SER A 280 9.88 3.65 -8.02
N LEU A 281 10.85 4.12 -7.25
CA LEU A 281 12.24 4.24 -7.67
C LEU A 281 12.97 2.92 -7.43
N SER A 282 13.71 2.44 -8.44
CA SER A 282 14.51 1.23 -8.27
C SER A 282 15.57 1.40 -7.17
N PRO A 283 15.97 0.33 -6.46
CA PRO A 283 16.97 0.43 -5.38
C PRO A 283 18.33 0.98 -5.83
N ASP A 284 18.71 0.78 -7.11
CA ASP A 284 19.91 1.35 -7.72
C ASP A 284 19.73 2.80 -8.21
N GLU A 285 18.53 3.37 -8.02
CA GLU A 285 18.11 4.72 -8.42
C GLU A 285 18.26 5.05 -9.91
N ARG A 286 18.31 4.01 -10.76
CA ARG A 286 18.50 4.21 -12.21
C ARG A 286 17.19 4.25 -12.98
N SER A 287 16.12 3.68 -12.44
CA SER A 287 14.81 3.68 -13.09
C SER A 287 13.69 4.06 -12.11
N VAL A 288 12.68 4.75 -12.63
CA VAL A 288 11.41 4.97 -11.94
C VAL A 288 10.29 4.30 -12.73
N TRP A 289 9.44 3.58 -12.02
CA TRP A 289 8.27 2.90 -12.54
C TRP A 289 7.03 3.66 -12.11
N VAL A 290 6.15 3.98 -13.04
CA VAL A 290 4.95 4.79 -12.78
C VAL A 290 3.73 4.11 -13.37
N LEU A 291 2.70 3.96 -12.57
CA LEU A 291 1.44 3.36 -13.00
C LEU A 291 0.64 4.30 -13.89
N ASP A 292 0.05 3.74 -14.91
CA ASP A 292 -1.02 4.30 -15.74
C ASP A 292 -2.25 3.40 -15.58
N ALA A 293 -3.00 3.63 -14.51
CA ALA A 293 -4.14 2.79 -14.18
C ALA A 293 -5.26 2.85 -15.24
N PRO A 294 -5.66 4.02 -15.78
CA PRO A 294 -6.67 4.12 -16.82
C PRO A 294 -6.39 3.26 -18.06
N ASN A 295 -5.11 3.17 -18.44
CA ASN A 295 -4.69 2.44 -19.63
C ASN A 295 -4.18 1.02 -19.31
N SER A 296 -4.03 0.67 -18.03
CA SER A 296 -3.52 -0.62 -17.56
C SER A 296 -2.08 -0.89 -18.02
N TYR A 297 -1.21 0.10 -17.80
CA TYR A 297 0.22 0.04 -18.09
C TYR A 297 1.05 0.49 -16.87
N VAL A 298 2.31 0.08 -16.89
CA VAL A 298 3.37 0.69 -16.09
C VAL A 298 4.40 1.26 -17.06
N HIS A 299 4.75 2.53 -16.88
CA HIS A 299 5.76 3.21 -17.66
C HIS A 299 7.08 3.23 -16.90
N VAL A 300 8.15 2.82 -17.56
CA VAL A 300 9.48 2.73 -16.97
C VAL A 300 10.36 3.81 -17.58
N PHE A 301 10.97 4.64 -16.74
CA PHE A 301 11.85 5.72 -17.15
C PHE A 301 13.26 5.54 -16.59
N ASP A 302 14.26 5.79 -17.43
CA ASP A 302 15.65 6.00 -17.03
C ASP A 302 15.77 7.37 -16.34
N VAL A 303 16.24 7.37 -15.12
CA VAL A 303 16.45 8.55 -14.28
C VAL A 303 17.92 8.71 -13.83
N SER A 304 18.80 7.88 -14.37
CA SER A 304 20.22 7.82 -13.99
C SER A 304 21.01 9.10 -14.27
N LEU A 305 20.50 9.95 -15.16
CA LEU A 305 21.15 11.21 -15.53
C LEU A 305 20.54 12.44 -14.86
N LEU A 306 19.57 12.26 -13.95
CA LEU A 306 19.03 13.36 -13.16
C LEU A 306 20.09 13.97 -12.22
N PRO A 307 20.06 15.27 -11.97
CA PRO A 307 19.11 16.27 -12.51
C PRO A 307 19.55 16.86 -13.86
N ARG A 308 20.64 16.39 -14.48
CA ARG A 308 21.24 16.98 -15.69
C ARG A 308 20.39 16.81 -16.95
N ARG A 309 19.62 15.73 -17.03
CA ARG A 309 18.73 15.42 -18.16
C ARG A 309 17.37 14.96 -17.65
N ALA A 310 16.32 15.25 -18.43
CA ALA A 310 14.98 14.79 -18.15
C ALA A 310 14.89 13.25 -18.14
N PRO A 311 13.92 12.66 -17.41
CA PRO A 311 13.63 11.24 -17.48
C PRO A 311 13.39 10.77 -18.91
N ARG A 312 13.95 9.63 -19.30
CA ARG A 312 13.82 9.04 -20.63
C ARG A 312 13.01 7.75 -20.57
N LEU A 313 11.92 7.67 -21.33
CA LEU A 313 11.09 6.46 -21.40
C LEU A 313 11.92 5.27 -21.89
N LEU A 314 11.91 4.17 -21.14
CA LEU A 314 12.54 2.89 -21.47
C LEU A 314 11.54 1.87 -22.00
N ALA A 315 10.38 1.75 -21.35
CA ALA A 315 9.37 0.76 -21.69
C ALA A 315 7.96 1.20 -21.28
N ASN A 316 6.98 0.70 -22.04
CA ASN A 316 5.57 0.67 -21.69
C ASN A 316 5.21 -0.79 -21.43
N VAL A 317 5.01 -1.16 -20.17
CA VAL A 317 4.75 -2.52 -19.72
C VAL A 317 3.25 -2.68 -19.51
N ARG A 318 2.61 -3.50 -20.34
CA ARG A 318 1.17 -3.75 -20.22
C ARG A 318 0.90 -4.69 -19.05
N LEU A 319 -0.10 -4.37 -18.25
CA LEU A 319 -0.59 -5.24 -17.18
C LEU A 319 -1.31 -6.45 -17.75
N SER A 320 -1.25 -7.58 -17.06
CA SER A 320 -1.85 -8.85 -17.49
C SER A 320 -3.38 -8.79 -17.50
N LYS A 321 -3.96 -7.92 -16.67
CA LYS A 321 -5.39 -7.67 -16.58
C LYS A 321 -5.70 -6.18 -16.50
N PRO A 322 -6.86 -5.74 -17.01
CA PRO A 322 -7.30 -4.36 -16.87
C PRO A 322 -7.41 -3.93 -15.41
N MET A 323 -7.09 -2.67 -15.13
CA MET A 323 -7.25 -2.03 -13.81
C MET A 323 -8.70 -1.61 -13.52
N SER A 324 -9.67 -2.20 -14.20
CA SER A 324 -11.10 -1.96 -13.97
C SER A 324 -11.67 -2.83 -12.85
N GLY A 325 -12.81 -2.39 -12.30
CA GLY A 325 -13.55 -3.09 -11.23
C GLY A 325 -12.99 -2.76 -9.85
N GLU A 326 -13.44 -3.51 -8.86
CA GLU A 326 -13.21 -3.23 -7.45
C GLU A 326 -12.36 -4.31 -6.76
N GLU A 327 -11.66 -3.92 -5.71
CA GLU A 327 -11.07 -4.82 -4.73
C GLU A 327 -12.17 -5.63 -4.02
N SER A 328 -11.90 -6.88 -3.65
CA SER A 328 -12.85 -7.71 -2.89
C SER A 328 -12.11 -8.77 -2.06
N PRO A 329 -12.26 -8.77 -0.70
CA PRO A 329 -13.13 -7.87 0.08
C PRO A 329 -12.58 -6.44 0.16
N CYS A 330 -13.48 -5.46 0.34
CA CYS A 330 -13.12 -4.05 0.49
C CYS A 330 -14.21 -3.32 1.28
N ALA A 331 -13.82 -2.39 2.16
CA ALA A 331 -14.73 -1.64 3.01
C ALA A 331 -15.20 -0.32 2.37
N TYR A 332 -14.32 0.40 1.68
CA TYR A 332 -14.60 1.66 0.98
C TYR A 332 -13.45 1.98 0.01
N ASP A 333 -13.68 2.90 -0.94
CA ASP A 333 -12.71 3.33 -1.96
C ASP A 333 -12.13 2.12 -2.71
N CYS A 334 -13.04 1.27 -3.18
CA CYS A 334 -12.73 -0.06 -3.69
C CYS A 334 -12.26 -0.07 -5.14
N ALA A 335 -12.43 1.02 -5.87
CA ALA A 335 -11.98 1.10 -7.25
C ALA A 335 -10.47 0.87 -7.35
N ARG A 336 -10.06 0.02 -8.30
CA ARG A 336 -8.65 -0.31 -8.50
C ARG A 336 -7.92 0.87 -9.12
N ASP A 337 -7.00 1.47 -8.38
CA ASP A 337 -6.13 2.57 -8.83
C ASP A 337 -4.63 2.27 -8.66
N GLY A 338 -4.30 1.18 -7.96
CA GLY A 338 -3.01 0.55 -7.93
C GLY A 338 -1.97 1.17 -7.00
N TRP A 339 -0.85 0.49 -6.92
CA TRP A 339 0.39 0.90 -6.26
C TRP A 339 1.56 0.14 -6.86
N ILE A 340 2.78 0.65 -6.72
CA ILE A 340 4.00 -0.02 -7.19
C ILE A 340 5.03 -0.10 -6.07
N GLN A 341 5.68 -1.27 -5.96
CA GLN A 341 6.80 -1.49 -5.06
C GLN A 341 7.89 -2.31 -5.77
N HIS A 342 9.15 -1.86 -5.68
CA HIS A 342 10.30 -2.72 -5.97
C HIS A 342 10.60 -3.62 -4.77
N SER A 343 11.07 -4.84 -5.05
CA SER A 343 11.77 -5.63 -4.04
C SER A 343 13.07 -4.93 -3.62
N ARG A 344 13.52 -5.19 -2.39
CA ARG A 344 14.73 -4.57 -1.84
C ARG A 344 16.00 -4.88 -2.64
N ASP A 345 16.07 -6.06 -3.23
CA ASP A 345 17.18 -6.47 -4.09
C ASP A 345 17.05 -5.98 -5.53
N GLY A 346 15.95 -5.30 -5.88
CA GLY A 346 15.69 -4.77 -7.21
C GLY A 346 15.37 -5.81 -8.28
N ARG A 347 15.11 -7.08 -7.90
CA ARG A 347 14.78 -8.14 -8.87
C ARG A 347 13.34 -8.06 -9.36
N PHE A 348 12.41 -7.68 -8.50
CA PHE A 348 10.98 -7.70 -8.77
C PHE A 348 10.33 -6.35 -8.62
N VAL A 349 9.22 -6.16 -9.34
CA VAL A 349 8.29 -5.04 -9.18
C VAL A 349 6.88 -5.60 -9.01
N TYR A 350 6.27 -5.28 -7.90
CA TYR A 350 4.90 -5.65 -7.54
C TYR A 350 3.95 -4.53 -7.90
N VAL A 351 2.83 -4.88 -8.55
CA VAL A 351 1.80 -3.92 -8.93
C VAL A 351 0.50 -4.26 -8.20
N GLY A 352 0.20 -3.49 -7.17
CA GLY A 352 -1.04 -3.61 -6.41
C GLY A 352 -2.26 -3.34 -7.28
N ASP A 353 -3.40 -3.96 -6.96
CA ASP A 353 -4.64 -3.98 -7.74
C ASP A 353 -4.53 -4.63 -9.12
N SER A 354 -3.33 -4.81 -9.65
CA SER A 354 -3.09 -5.63 -10.83
C SER A 354 -2.92 -7.09 -10.48
N GLY A 355 -2.19 -7.39 -9.41
CA GLY A 355 -1.75 -8.74 -9.05
C GLY A 355 -0.44 -9.15 -9.74
N ASP A 356 0.09 -8.32 -10.62
CA ASP A 356 1.27 -8.64 -11.42
C ASP A 356 2.57 -8.45 -10.65
N VAL A 357 3.50 -9.38 -10.90
CA VAL A 357 4.91 -9.27 -10.47
C VAL A 357 5.79 -9.33 -11.70
N PHE A 358 6.56 -8.28 -11.91
CA PHE A 358 7.48 -8.19 -13.05
C PHE A 358 8.93 -8.38 -12.61
N ASN A 359 9.74 -8.95 -13.52
CA ASN A 359 11.18 -8.86 -13.39
C ASN A 359 11.63 -7.43 -13.76
N ALA A 360 12.27 -6.74 -12.82
CA ALA A 360 12.62 -5.33 -12.97
C ALA A 360 13.63 -5.05 -14.09
N ARG A 361 14.46 -6.03 -14.45
CA ARG A 361 15.47 -5.89 -15.49
C ARG A 361 14.95 -6.20 -16.90
N THR A 362 14.08 -7.22 -17.02
CA THR A 362 13.58 -7.69 -18.33
C THR A 362 12.20 -7.16 -18.67
N PHE A 363 11.51 -6.53 -17.70
CA PHE A 363 10.13 -6.03 -17.78
C PHE A 363 9.10 -7.12 -18.07
N ARG A 364 9.47 -8.40 -17.91
CA ARG A 364 8.57 -9.52 -18.15
C ARG A 364 7.77 -9.88 -16.90
N LEU A 365 6.51 -10.23 -17.11
CA LEU A 365 5.67 -10.83 -16.07
C LEU A 365 6.29 -12.16 -15.63
N VAL A 366 6.47 -12.33 -14.30
CA VAL A 366 7.05 -13.55 -13.71
C VAL A 366 6.08 -14.27 -12.78
N ALA A 367 5.09 -13.54 -12.22
CA ALA A 367 4.06 -14.14 -11.38
C ALA A 367 2.78 -13.30 -11.38
N PHE A 368 1.68 -13.91 -10.99
CA PHE A 368 0.42 -13.25 -10.68
C PHE A 368 -0.03 -13.67 -9.28
N LEU A 369 -0.23 -12.71 -8.39
CA LEU A 369 -0.65 -12.92 -7.01
C LEU A 369 -2.14 -12.57 -6.86
N PRO A 370 -3.03 -13.57 -6.69
CA PRO A 370 -4.48 -13.29 -6.61
C PRO A 370 -4.85 -12.35 -5.46
N ALA A 371 -4.15 -12.44 -4.31
CA ALA A 371 -4.40 -11.53 -3.19
C ALA A 371 -4.03 -10.07 -3.54
N LEU A 372 -2.94 -9.86 -4.27
CA LEU A 372 -2.47 -8.54 -4.69
C LEU A 372 -3.40 -7.88 -5.73
N ARG A 373 -4.25 -8.67 -6.42
CA ARG A 373 -5.33 -8.15 -7.28
C ARG A 373 -6.43 -7.43 -6.49
N ASN A 374 -6.50 -7.65 -5.19
CA ASN A 374 -7.56 -7.13 -4.32
C ASN A 374 -6.99 -6.25 -3.21
N THR A 375 -5.85 -5.65 -3.45
CA THR A 375 -5.27 -4.65 -2.56
C THR A 375 -4.08 -3.96 -3.22
N ARG A 376 -3.84 -2.72 -2.80
CA ARG A 376 -2.62 -1.95 -3.07
C ARG A 376 -1.69 -1.87 -1.85
N LYS A 377 -1.97 -2.65 -0.80
CA LYS A 377 -1.18 -2.66 0.44
C LYS A 377 -0.31 -3.90 0.49
N MET A 378 0.99 -3.68 0.48
CA MET A 378 2.01 -4.71 0.44
C MET A 378 3.33 -4.19 1.01
N LEU A 379 4.18 -5.09 1.47
CA LEU A 379 5.58 -4.81 1.83
C LEU A 379 6.40 -6.10 1.87
N GLU A 380 7.70 -5.98 1.58
CA GLU A 380 8.65 -7.07 1.75
C GLU A 380 9.22 -7.07 3.18
N ILE A 381 9.36 -8.25 3.76
CA ILE A 381 10.10 -8.48 5.00
C ILE A 381 11.09 -9.60 4.77
N ASP A 382 12.37 -9.30 5.01
CA ASP A 382 13.45 -10.27 4.95
C ASP A 382 13.69 -10.90 6.31
N TRP A 383 13.92 -12.20 6.31
CA TRP A 383 14.13 -13.00 7.52
C TRP A 383 15.47 -13.72 7.49
N ARG A 384 16.14 -13.79 8.65
CA ARG A 384 17.33 -14.59 8.85
C ARG A 384 17.26 -15.29 10.20
N GLY A 385 17.42 -16.64 10.20
CA GLY A 385 17.39 -17.41 11.44
C GLY A 385 16.09 -17.25 12.26
N GLY A 386 14.95 -17.04 11.59
CA GLY A 386 13.65 -16.86 12.25
C GLY A 386 13.36 -15.46 12.80
N VAL A 387 14.18 -14.46 12.49
CA VAL A 387 13.95 -13.07 12.87
C VAL A 387 13.89 -12.16 11.65
N PRO A 388 13.02 -11.12 11.63
CA PRO A 388 13.00 -10.13 10.56
C PRO A 388 14.27 -9.25 10.66
N VAL A 389 14.93 -9.03 9.52
CA VAL A 389 16.20 -8.29 9.46
C VAL A 389 16.13 -7.05 8.59
N ALA A 390 15.17 -6.98 7.68
CA ALA A 390 14.99 -5.84 6.79
C ALA A 390 13.56 -5.78 6.25
N THR A 391 13.16 -4.65 5.66
CA THR A 391 11.84 -4.44 5.10
C THR A 391 11.82 -3.31 4.07
N THR A 392 10.85 -3.36 3.16
CA THR A 392 10.44 -2.21 2.34
C THR A 392 9.36 -1.37 3.03
N SER A 393 9.48 -1.10 4.32
CA SER A 393 8.47 -0.37 5.10
C SER A 393 7.95 0.93 4.43
N ARG A 394 8.48 1.22 3.24
CA ARG A 394 8.09 2.30 2.37
C ARG A 394 8.11 1.86 0.91
N HIS A 395 6.99 1.99 0.23
CA HIS A 395 6.85 1.70 -1.19
C HIS A 395 7.65 2.69 -2.03
N GLY A 396 8.45 2.19 -2.94
CA GLY A 396 9.16 3.00 -3.92
C GLY A 396 10.30 3.85 -3.39
N LEU A 397 10.73 3.66 -2.16
CA LEU A 397 11.93 4.31 -1.68
C LEU A 397 13.16 3.71 -2.36
N GLY A 398 13.96 4.53 -3.02
CA GLY A 398 15.27 4.13 -3.54
C GLY A 398 16.26 3.91 -2.40
N TYR A 399 17.05 2.86 -2.51
CA TYR A 399 18.13 2.55 -1.57
C TYR A 399 19.47 2.91 -2.19
N VAL A 400 20.20 3.82 -1.55
CA VAL A 400 21.58 4.16 -1.90
C VAL A 400 22.48 3.58 -0.83
N PHE A 401 23.33 2.68 -1.22
CA PHE A 401 24.35 2.05 -0.38
C PHE A 401 25.72 2.73 -0.56
#